data_2f207830ab287d7c9c3353a937ccfaea
#
_entry.id   2f207830ab287d7c9c3353a937ccfaea
#
_cell.length_a   1.000
_cell.length_b   1.000
_cell.length_c   1.000
_cell.angle_alpha   90.00
_cell.angle_beta   90.00
_cell.angle_gamma   90.00
#
_symmetry.space_group_name_H-M   'P 1'
#
loop_
_entity.id
_entity.type
_entity.pdbx_description
1 polymer ?
#
loop_
_entity_poly.entity_id
_entity_poly.type
_entity_poly.pdbx_seq_one_letter_code
_entity_poly.pdbx_strand_id
1 'polypeptide(L)'
;MNAKHYLLTRKSLLLGFMLLCAVIAKAGRVDTVMVKSPSMNKDVQVVVVTPEKKGNYPVIYLLHGYGGNAKSWIELKPELPRIADRDGIIFVCPDGKNSWYWDSPENPQYRYETFVSKELIDYIDKNYPTVADRKARAIAGLSMGGHGAMWISFRHKDMFGAAGSTSGGVDIRPFPNNWEMSMQLGKEADNREVWENHTVINQIDHLKNGDLAIIVDCGYKDFFFEVNNKFHEKLLEYKIDHDFIVRPGAHTGEYWKNSIDYQILFFKNFFNRR
;
A
#
# COMPACT_ATOMS: atom_id res chain seq x y z
N MET A 1 54.28 47.87 -5.26
CA MET A 1 53.36 46.99 -4.47
C MET A 1 52.91 45.86 -5.41
N ASN A 2 53.20 44.62 -5.03
CA ASN A 2 53.44 43.49 -5.91
C ASN A 2 52.13 42.80 -6.40
N ALA A 3 52.00 42.68 -7.71
CA ALA A 3 50.95 41.93 -8.39
C ALA A 3 50.95 40.39 -8.14
N LYS A 4 51.96 39.88 -7.44
CA LYS A 4 52.07 38.46 -7.11
C LYS A 4 51.19 38.00 -5.94
N HIS A 5 50.66 38.87 -5.11
CA HIS A 5 49.82 38.50 -3.98
C HIS A 5 48.34 38.29 -4.35
N TYR A 6 47.88 38.87 -5.47
CA TYR A 6 46.49 38.73 -5.91
C TYR A 6 46.20 37.42 -6.66
N LEU A 7 47.20 36.76 -7.20
CA LEU A 7 47.03 35.50 -7.94
C LEU A 7 46.94 34.25 -7.03
N LEU A 8 47.50 34.32 -5.83
CA LEU A 8 47.49 33.20 -4.88
C LEU A 8 46.14 33.06 -4.15
N THR A 9 45.45 34.16 -3.93
CA THR A 9 44.12 34.14 -3.25
C THR A 9 42.98 33.65 -4.15
N ARG A 10 43.06 33.85 -5.47
CA ARG A 10 42.05 33.34 -6.42
C ARG A 10 42.16 31.84 -6.66
N LYS A 11 43.34 31.26 -6.62
CA LYS A 11 43.51 29.81 -6.79
C LYS A 11 43.08 29.01 -5.54
N SER A 12 43.20 29.58 -4.36
CA SER A 12 42.76 28.95 -3.10
C SER A 12 41.21 29.00 -2.95
N LEU A 13 40.56 30.02 -3.48
CA LEU A 13 39.08 30.09 -3.50
C LEU A 13 38.44 29.14 -4.53
N LEU A 14 39.11 28.87 -5.65
CA LEU A 14 38.62 27.91 -6.65
C LEU A 14 38.80 26.45 -6.25
N LEU A 15 39.79 26.11 -5.42
CA LEU A 15 39.96 24.76 -4.88
C LEU A 15 38.98 24.46 -3.72
N GLY A 16 38.53 25.48 -2.98
CA GLY A 16 37.54 25.33 -1.92
C GLY A 16 36.09 25.09 -2.41
N PHE A 17 35.80 25.42 -3.69
CA PHE A 17 34.48 25.25 -4.27
C PHE A 17 34.28 23.92 -5.02
N MET A 18 35.35 23.14 -5.21
CA MET A 18 35.27 21.84 -5.91
C MET A 18 35.21 20.62 -4.97
N LEU A 19 35.14 20.82 -3.66
CA LEU A 19 34.91 19.73 -2.69
C LEU A 19 33.48 19.77 -2.10
N LEU A 20 32.50 20.30 -2.84
CA LEU A 20 31.10 19.95 -2.62
C LEU A 20 30.94 18.55 -3.22
N CYS A 21 31.43 17.55 -2.48
CA CYS A 21 31.10 16.16 -2.76
C CYS A 21 29.58 16.10 -2.92
N ALA A 22 29.13 15.90 -4.14
CA ALA A 22 27.79 15.37 -4.37
C ALA A 22 27.75 14.05 -3.61
N VAL A 23 27.29 14.08 -2.38
CA VAL A 23 26.77 12.89 -1.72
C VAL A 23 25.61 12.48 -2.62
N ILE A 24 25.90 11.63 -3.60
CA ILE A 24 24.87 10.91 -4.32
C ILE A 24 24.19 10.11 -3.21
N ALA A 25 23.10 10.67 -2.67
CA ALA A 25 22.26 9.95 -1.76
C ALA A 25 21.78 8.73 -2.55
N LYS A 26 22.37 7.57 -2.29
CA LYS A 26 21.88 6.32 -2.83
C LYS A 26 20.43 6.21 -2.37
N ALA A 27 19.53 6.11 -3.31
CA ALA A 27 18.12 5.80 -3.02
C ALA A 27 17.99 4.29 -2.81
N GLY A 28 17.07 3.85 -1.99
CA GLY A 28 16.80 2.44 -1.76
C GLY A 28 16.69 1.63 -3.05
N ARG A 29 16.98 0.34 -2.95
CA ARG A 29 17.00 -0.57 -4.09
C ARG A 29 15.58 -0.94 -4.53
N VAL A 30 15.34 -0.99 -5.83
CA VAL A 30 14.09 -1.43 -6.44
C VAL A 30 14.34 -2.72 -7.20
N ASP A 31 13.72 -3.80 -6.74
CA ASP A 31 13.75 -5.11 -7.41
C ASP A 31 12.39 -5.38 -8.08
N THR A 32 12.41 -6.02 -9.24
CA THR A 32 11.24 -6.60 -9.87
C THR A 32 11.42 -8.11 -9.92
N VAL A 33 10.55 -8.82 -9.25
CA VAL A 33 10.63 -10.28 -9.11
C VAL A 33 9.35 -10.96 -9.58
N MET A 34 9.48 -12.22 -9.98
CA MET A 34 8.35 -13.10 -10.26
C MET A 34 8.17 -14.04 -9.07
N VAL A 35 7.04 -13.94 -8.41
CA VAL A 35 6.69 -14.76 -7.26
C VAL A 35 5.71 -15.84 -7.70
N LYS A 36 6.10 -17.10 -7.54
CA LYS A 36 5.23 -18.22 -7.88
C LYS A 36 4.05 -18.27 -6.91
N SER A 37 2.85 -18.34 -7.47
CA SER A 37 1.62 -18.60 -6.73
C SER A 37 1.17 -20.04 -6.96
N PRO A 38 1.36 -20.95 -6.01
CA PRO A 38 0.83 -22.32 -6.08
C PRO A 38 -0.68 -22.35 -6.20
N SER A 39 -1.40 -21.52 -5.46
CA SER A 39 -2.87 -21.49 -5.47
C SER A 39 -3.47 -21.09 -6.82
N MET A 40 -2.75 -20.27 -7.62
CA MET A 40 -3.17 -19.85 -8.95
C MET A 40 -2.42 -20.57 -10.09
N ASN A 41 -1.41 -21.39 -9.76
CA ASN A 41 -0.51 -22.05 -10.71
C ASN A 41 0.10 -21.09 -11.76
N LYS A 42 0.53 -19.91 -11.31
CA LYS A 42 1.17 -18.90 -12.17
C LYS A 42 2.21 -18.10 -11.38
N ASP A 43 3.04 -17.35 -12.13
CA ASP A 43 3.95 -16.37 -11.56
C ASP A 43 3.28 -14.99 -11.53
N VAL A 44 3.45 -14.27 -10.42
CA VAL A 44 2.93 -12.92 -10.21
C VAL A 44 4.10 -11.96 -10.09
N GLN A 45 4.06 -10.88 -10.88
CA GLN A 45 5.08 -9.84 -10.80
C GLN A 45 4.91 -9.04 -9.51
N VAL A 46 6.03 -8.77 -8.84
CA VAL A 46 6.08 -7.98 -7.61
C VAL A 46 7.25 -7.01 -7.70
N VAL A 47 7.01 -5.75 -7.38
CA VAL A 47 8.06 -4.76 -7.16
C VAL A 47 8.34 -4.66 -5.67
N VAL A 48 9.60 -4.78 -5.29
CA VAL A 48 10.06 -4.68 -3.91
C VAL A 48 11.05 -3.53 -3.78
N VAL A 49 10.77 -2.60 -2.87
CA VAL A 49 11.64 -1.46 -2.58
C VAL A 49 12.24 -1.66 -1.20
N THR A 50 13.56 -1.73 -1.12
CA THR A 50 14.30 -2.00 0.11
C THR A 50 15.26 -0.87 0.45
N PRO A 51 15.50 -0.59 1.76
CA PRO A 51 16.61 0.28 2.17
C PRO A 51 17.96 -0.26 1.72
N GLU A 52 18.90 0.65 1.42
CA GLU A 52 20.31 0.30 1.10
C GLU A 52 21.08 -0.22 2.32
N LYS A 53 20.78 0.31 3.51
CA LYS A 53 21.46 -0.11 4.73
C LYS A 53 21.07 -1.55 5.10
N LYS A 54 22.03 -2.27 5.70
CA LYS A 54 21.77 -3.58 6.27
C LYS A 54 20.92 -3.44 7.54
N GLY A 55 19.91 -4.28 7.70
CA GLY A 55 19.03 -4.28 8.86
C GLY A 55 17.82 -5.18 8.61
N ASN A 56 16.98 -5.39 9.63
CA ASN A 56 15.67 -5.99 9.48
C ASN A 56 14.62 -4.88 9.59
N TYR A 57 13.68 -4.88 8.67
CA TYR A 57 12.77 -3.76 8.46
C TYR A 57 11.30 -4.17 8.55
N PRO A 58 10.42 -3.30 9.05
CA PRO A 58 8.99 -3.46 8.86
C PRO A 58 8.64 -3.37 7.37
N VAL A 59 7.48 -3.94 7.01
CA VAL A 59 7.02 -4.06 5.63
C VAL A 59 5.66 -3.42 5.47
N ILE A 60 5.49 -2.64 4.39
CA ILE A 60 4.20 -2.15 3.93
C ILE A 60 3.91 -2.76 2.56
N TYR A 61 2.84 -3.55 2.46
CA TYR A 61 2.30 -4.04 1.20
C TYR A 61 1.43 -2.95 0.58
N LEU A 62 1.71 -2.55 -0.67
CA LEU A 62 1.02 -1.48 -1.38
C LEU A 62 0.24 -2.03 -2.58
N LEU A 63 -1.07 -2.06 -2.46
CA LEU A 63 -1.98 -2.60 -3.46
C LEU A 63 -2.42 -1.52 -4.46
N HIS A 64 -2.31 -1.80 -5.76
CA HIS A 64 -2.69 -0.87 -6.82
C HIS A 64 -4.21 -0.86 -7.07
N GLY A 65 -4.70 0.18 -7.78
CA GLY A 65 -6.09 0.31 -8.21
C GLY A 65 -6.41 -0.51 -9.47
N TYR A 66 -7.69 -0.51 -9.86
CA TYR A 66 -8.18 -1.15 -11.08
C TYR A 66 -7.40 -0.65 -12.32
N GLY A 67 -7.02 -1.59 -13.19
CA GLY A 67 -6.21 -1.30 -14.38
C GLY A 67 -4.72 -1.05 -14.12
N GLY A 68 -4.27 -1.10 -12.85
CA GLY A 68 -2.88 -0.96 -12.47
C GLY A 68 -2.08 -2.26 -12.56
N ASN A 69 -0.85 -2.22 -12.08
CA ASN A 69 0.09 -3.34 -12.04
C ASN A 69 1.14 -3.15 -10.93
N ALA A 70 2.12 -4.06 -10.82
CA ALA A 70 3.17 -3.99 -9.80
C ALA A 70 3.98 -2.68 -9.78
N LYS A 71 4.08 -1.96 -10.90
CA LYS A 71 4.85 -0.71 -10.99
C LYS A 71 4.04 0.53 -10.63
N SER A 72 2.72 0.41 -10.54
CA SER A 72 1.82 1.57 -10.34
C SER A 72 2.22 2.44 -9.16
N TRP A 73 2.66 1.86 -8.05
CA TRP A 73 3.05 2.64 -6.88
C TRP A 73 4.37 3.38 -7.04
N ILE A 74 5.40 2.77 -7.68
CA ILE A 74 6.67 3.47 -7.93
C ILE A 74 6.54 4.53 -9.03
N GLU A 75 5.59 4.39 -9.96
CA GLU A 75 5.27 5.40 -10.96
C GLU A 75 4.48 6.56 -10.33
N LEU A 76 3.53 6.27 -9.46
CA LEU A 76 2.73 7.27 -8.74
C LEU A 76 3.56 8.04 -7.71
N LYS A 77 4.43 7.35 -6.97
CA LYS A 77 5.29 7.87 -5.90
C LYS A 77 6.75 7.51 -6.16
N PRO A 78 7.43 8.17 -7.11
CA PRO A 78 8.83 7.88 -7.44
C PRO A 78 9.80 8.07 -6.27
N GLU A 79 9.37 8.74 -5.21
CA GLU A 79 10.14 8.95 -3.98
C GLU A 79 10.18 7.73 -3.05
N LEU A 80 9.42 6.66 -3.32
CA LEU A 80 9.38 5.45 -2.46
C LEU A 80 10.77 4.89 -2.12
N PRO A 81 11.75 4.79 -3.05
CA PRO A 81 13.08 4.31 -2.69
C PRO A 81 13.79 5.21 -1.67
N ARG A 82 13.66 6.52 -1.80
CA ARG A 82 14.21 7.48 -0.84
C ARG A 82 13.49 7.41 0.51
N ILE A 83 12.18 7.18 0.49
CA ILE A 83 11.37 7.00 1.69
C ILE A 83 11.76 5.70 2.41
N ALA A 84 12.00 4.60 1.66
CA ALA A 84 12.49 3.34 2.20
C ALA A 84 13.78 3.54 3.01
N ASP A 85 14.76 4.24 2.44
CA ASP A 85 16.03 4.54 3.13
C ASP A 85 15.87 5.43 4.34
N ARG A 86 15.08 6.52 4.20
CA ARG A 86 14.87 7.50 5.25
C ARG A 86 14.18 6.89 6.47
N ASP A 87 13.17 6.07 6.22
CA ASP A 87 12.27 5.59 7.25
C ASP A 87 12.55 4.14 7.69
N GLY A 88 13.46 3.44 6.98
CA GLY A 88 13.79 2.05 7.28
C GLY A 88 12.56 1.14 7.08
N ILE A 89 11.94 1.18 5.90
CA ILE A 89 10.73 0.43 5.58
C ILE A 89 10.92 -0.27 4.23
N ILE A 90 10.47 -1.53 4.13
CA ILE A 90 10.34 -2.24 2.86
C ILE A 90 8.94 -1.99 2.30
N PHE A 91 8.85 -1.65 1.01
CA PHE A 91 7.57 -1.61 0.30
C PHE A 91 7.46 -2.78 -0.67
N VAL A 92 6.30 -3.45 -0.69
CA VAL A 92 6.02 -4.60 -1.54
C VAL A 92 4.77 -4.30 -2.37
N CYS A 93 4.92 -4.25 -3.69
CA CYS A 93 3.87 -3.85 -4.62
C CYS A 93 3.55 -5.02 -5.58
N PRO A 94 2.58 -5.89 -5.26
CA PRO A 94 2.19 -6.99 -6.13
C PRO A 94 1.33 -6.51 -7.30
N ASP A 95 1.41 -7.23 -8.43
CA ASP A 95 0.42 -7.12 -9.51
C ASP A 95 -0.84 -7.92 -9.13
N GLY A 96 -1.87 -7.22 -8.73
CA GLY A 96 -3.17 -7.78 -8.35
C GLY A 96 -4.12 -7.98 -9.52
N LYS A 97 -3.75 -7.60 -10.76
CA LYS A 97 -4.68 -7.53 -11.91
C LYS A 97 -5.96 -6.77 -11.54
N ASN A 98 -7.08 -7.13 -12.16
CA ASN A 98 -8.41 -6.60 -11.84
C ASN A 98 -9.18 -7.55 -10.89
N SER A 99 -8.46 -8.12 -9.90
CA SER A 99 -9.00 -9.17 -9.02
C SER A 99 -9.82 -8.65 -7.85
N TRP A 100 -9.76 -7.36 -7.56
CA TRP A 100 -10.26 -6.78 -6.31
C TRP A 100 -9.63 -7.41 -5.06
N TYR A 101 -8.56 -8.18 -5.28
CA TYR A 101 -7.82 -8.92 -4.25
C TYR A 101 -8.65 -9.97 -3.52
N TRP A 102 -9.71 -10.47 -4.18
CA TRP A 102 -10.49 -11.60 -3.71
C TRP A 102 -9.83 -12.94 -4.10
N ASP A 103 -10.23 -13.98 -3.40
CA ASP A 103 -10.23 -15.34 -3.92
C ASP A 103 -11.54 -15.54 -4.66
N SER A 104 -11.51 -15.37 -5.97
CA SER A 104 -12.73 -15.39 -6.78
C SER A 104 -13.48 -16.71 -6.69
N PRO A 105 -14.79 -16.71 -6.39
CA PRO A 105 -15.60 -17.92 -6.48
C PRO A 105 -15.82 -18.40 -7.92
N GLU A 106 -15.72 -17.49 -8.90
CA GLU A 106 -15.98 -17.79 -10.32
C GLU A 106 -14.71 -18.22 -11.07
N ASN A 107 -13.52 -17.75 -10.64
CA ASN A 107 -12.29 -17.96 -11.39
C ASN A 107 -11.16 -18.49 -10.48
N PRO A 108 -10.81 -19.80 -10.58
CA PRO A 108 -9.78 -20.40 -9.75
C PRO A 108 -8.35 -19.85 -10.00
N GLN A 109 -8.13 -19.13 -11.11
CA GLN A 109 -6.87 -18.45 -11.38
C GLN A 109 -6.76 -17.07 -10.71
N TYR A 110 -7.78 -16.64 -9.97
CA TYR A 110 -7.84 -15.39 -9.23
C TYR A 110 -7.99 -15.66 -7.73
N ARG A 111 -6.88 -16.12 -7.11
CA ARG A 111 -6.77 -16.40 -5.67
C ARG A 111 -5.86 -15.35 -5.01
N TYR A 112 -6.19 -14.07 -5.21
CA TYR A 112 -5.31 -12.98 -4.81
C TYR A 112 -5.35 -12.68 -3.31
N GLU A 113 -6.44 -13.01 -2.61
CA GLU A 113 -6.47 -13.00 -1.15
C GLU A 113 -5.45 -13.99 -0.58
N THR A 114 -5.49 -15.25 -1.02
CA THR A 114 -4.51 -16.28 -0.63
C THR A 114 -3.09 -15.87 -1.03
N PHE A 115 -2.91 -15.35 -2.25
CA PHE A 115 -1.59 -14.93 -2.71
C PHE A 115 -0.98 -13.86 -1.81
N VAL A 116 -1.71 -12.76 -1.55
CA VAL A 116 -1.17 -11.63 -0.79
C VAL A 116 -1.04 -11.93 0.69
N SER A 117 -2.02 -12.64 1.29
CA SER A 117 -2.03 -12.91 2.73
C SER A 117 -1.10 -14.02 3.18
N LYS A 118 -0.67 -14.91 2.27
CA LYS A 118 0.14 -16.08 2.61
C LYS A 118 1.35 -16.23 1.70
N GLU A 119 1.14 -16.53 0.41
CA GLU A 119 2.21 -16.95 -0.51
C GLU A 119 3.25 -15.83 -0.70
N LEU A 120 2.81 -14.59 -0.85
CA LEU A 120 3.67 -13.43 -0.99
C LEU A 120 4.40 -13.10 0.31
N ILE A 121 3.72 -13.19 1.47
CA ILE A 121 4.36 -12.95 2.77
C ILE A 121 5.47 -13.97 3.00
N ASP A 122 5.20 -15.26 2.78
CA ASP A 122 6.20 -16.33 2.93
C ASP A 122 7.41 -16.10 2.03
N TYR A 123 7.18 -15.67 0.78
CA TYR A 123 8.26 -15.35 -0.16
C TYR A 123 9.09 -14.15 0.30
N ILE A 124 8.43 -13.07 0.73
CA ILE A 124 9.10 -11.82 1.13
C ILE A 124 9.89 -12.03 2.42
N ASP A 125 9.32 -12.69 3.43
CA ASP A 125 10.01 -12.94 4.70
C ASP A 125 11.21 -13.88 4.53
N LYS A 126 11.17 -14.79 3.54
CA LYS A 126 12.29 -15.69 3.23
C LYS A 126 13.42 -15.01 2.46
N ASN A 127 13.12 -14.06 1.57
CA ASN A 127 14.08 -13.54 0.59
C ASN A 127 14.54 -12.10 0.86
N TYR A 128 13.89 -11.39 1.77
CA TYR A 128 14.19 -10.00 2.13
C TYR A 128 14.38 -9.84 3.64
N PRO A 129 15.15 -8.84 4.08
CA PRO A 129 15.46 -8.64 5.49
C PRO A 129 14.28 -8.01 6.25
N THR A 130 13.21 -8.75 6.39
CA THR A 130 12.00 -8.32 7.08
C THR A 130 12.04 -8.64 8.57
N VAL A 131 11.24 -7.90 9.35
CA VAL A 131 10.82 -8.35 10.66
C VAL A 131 9.54 -9.17 10.46
N ALA A 132 9.67 -10.51 10.50
CA ALA A 132 8.58 -11.46 10.24
C ALA A 132 7.57 -11.52 11.41
N ASP A 133 6.94 -10.39 11.71
CA ASP A 133 5.95 -10.22 12.77
C ASP A 133 4.80 -9.34 12.25
N ARG A 134 3.55 -9.70 12.60
CA ARG A 134 2.38 -8.88 12.24
C ARG A 134 2.47 -7.42 12.75
N LYS A 135 3.13 -7.20 13.88
CA LYS A 135 3.38 -5.86 14.45
C LYS A 135 4.36 -5.01 13.63
N ALA A 136 5.07 -5.63 12.70
CA ALA A 136 5.95 -4.97 11.75
C ALA A 136 5.44 -5.09 10.30
N ARG A 137 4.18 -5.49 10.11
CA ARG A 137 3.59 -5.69 8.79
C ARG A 137 2.30 -4.91 8.65
N ALA A 138 2.26 -4.02 7.66
CA ALA A 138 1.09 -3.25 7.28
C ALA A 138 0.71 -3.54 5.82
N ILE A 139 -0.55 -3.26 5.49
CA ILE A 139 -1.07 -3.34 4.14
C ILE A 139 -1.85 -2.06 3.82
N ALA A 140 -1.64 -1.49 2.64
CA ALA A 140 -2.37 -0.31 2.20
C ALA A 140 -2.65 -0.38 0.71
N GLY A 141 -3.58 0.46 0.24
CA GLY A 141 -3.86 0.53 -1.18
C GLY A 141 -4.75 1.69 -1.57
N LEU A 142 -4.87 1.90 -2.86
CA LEU A 142 -5.73 2.91 -3.45
C LEU A 142 -6.87 2.27 -4.26
N SER A 143 -8.08 2.83 -4.21
CA SER A 143 -9.23 2.39 -5.02
C SER A 143 -9.54 0.89 -4.80
N MET A 144 -9.46 0.06 -5.86
CA MET A 144 -9.51 -1.39 -5.76
C MET A 144 -8.48 -1.94 -4.74
N GLY A 145 -7.27 -1.35 -4.68
CA GLY A 145 -6.25 -1.72 -3.70
C GLY A 145 -6.61 -1.31 -2.28
N GLY A 146 -7.33 -0.18 -2.10
CA GLY A 146 -7.86 0.23 -0.80
C GLY A 146 -8.94 -0.74 -0.28
N HIS A 147 -9.81 -1.21 -1.19
CA HIS A 147 -10.70 -2.35 -0.92
C HIS A 147 -9.88 -3.58 -0.49
N GLY A 148 -8.91 -3.99 -1.32
CA GLY A 148 -8.10 -5.18 -1.07
C GLY A 148 -7.33 -5.14 0.25
N ALA A 149 -6.80 -3.97 0.62
CA ALA A 149 -6.09 -3.80 1.88
C ALA A 149 -7.00 -4.03 3.09
N MET A 150 -8.20 -3.46 3.09
CA MET A 150 -9.19 -3.69 4.16
C MET A 150 -9.74 -5.12 4.13
N TRP A 151 -10.08 -5.64 2.94
CA TRP A 151 -10.58 -7.01 2.76
C TRP A 151 -9.61 -8.04 3.35
N ILE A 152 -8.35 -7.99 2.93
CA ILE A 152 -7.33 -8.95 3.35
C ILE A 152 -7.03 -8.80 4.85
N SER A 153 -6.80 -7.57 5.32
CA SER A 153 -6.40 -7.37 6.73
C SER A 153 -7.49 -7.75 7.73
N PHE A 154 -8.76 -7.52 7.41
CA PHE A 154 -9.88 -7.88 8.29
C PHE A 154 -10.04 -9.40 8.42
N ARG A 155 -9.75 -10.12 7.36
CA ARG A 155 -9.86 -11.60 7.30
C ARG A 155 -8.59 -12.31 7.77
N HIS A 156 -7.43 -11.63 7.68
CA HIS A 156 -6.10 -12.14 8.04
C HIS A 156 -5.40 -11.23 9.06
N LYS A 157 -6.11 -10.87 10.13
CA LYS A 157 -5.60 -10.01 11.20
C LYS A 157 -4.48 -10.63 12.05
N ASP A 158 -4.26 -11.93 11.91
CA ASP A 158 -3.09 -12.64 12.39
C ASP A 158 -1.82 -12.39 11.57
N MET A 159 -1.98 -11.99 10.30
CA MET A 159 -0.86 -11.70 9.40
C MET A 159 -0.48 -10.22 9.36
N PHE A 160 -1.46 -9.30 9.51
CA PHE A 160 -1.24 -7.86 9.46
C PHE A 160 -1.59 -7.19 10.79
N GLY A 161 -0.81 -6.19 11.20
CA GLY A 161 -1.08 -5.40 12.40
C GLY A 161 -1.69 -4.03 12.12
N ALA A 162 -1.55 -3.53 10.87
CA ALA A 162 -2.11 -2.25 10.46
C ALA A 162 -2.61 -2.30 9.01
N ALA A 163 -3.64 -1.51 8.72
CA ALA A 163 -4.27 -1.42 7.40
C ALA A 163 -4.59 0.03 7.02
N GLY A 164 -4.44 0.35 5.72
CA GLY A 164 -4.74 1.65 5.17
C GLY A 164 -5.54 1.58 3.87
N SER A 165 -6.56 2.43 3.74
CA SER A 165 -7.33 2.58 2.51
C SER A 165 -7.34 4.03 2.05
N THR A 166 -6.96 4.27 0.79
CA THR A 166 -7.15 5.56 0.14
C THR A 166 -8.19 5.41 -0.95
N SER A 167 -9.28 6.19 -0.87
CA SER A 167 -10.35 6.16 -1.87
C SER A 167 -10.84 4.73 -2.17
N GLY A 168 -10.94 3.87 -1.15
CA GLY A 168 -11.23 2.44 -1.33
C GLY A 168 -12.68 2.17 -1.70
N GLY A 169 -12.90 1.16 -2.55
CA GLY A 169 -14.22 0.63 -2.86
C GLY A 169 -14.76 -0.25 -1.71
N VAL A 170 -14.87 0.31 -0.50
CA VAL A 170 -15.19 -0.44 0.74
C VAL A 170 -16.64 -0.92 0.83
N ASP A 171 -17.53 -0.36 0.01
CA ASP A 171 -18.86 -0.89 -0.27
C ASP A 171 -19.07 -0.93 -1.78
N ILE A 172 -19.09 -2.14 -2.35
CA ILE A 172 -19.18 -2.36 -3.79
C ILE A 172 -20.63 -2.43 -4.31
N ARG A 173 -21.62 -2.60 -3.43
CA ARG A 173 -23.02 -2.84 -3.78
C ARG A 173 -23.67 -1.73 -4.59
N PRO A 174 -23.32 -0.43 -4.42
CA PRO A 174 -23.83 0.63 -5.29
C PRO A 174 -23.30 0.58 -6.74
N PHE A 175 -22.33 -0.29 -7.05
CA PHE A 175 -21.59 -0.29 -8.32
C PHE A 175 -21.59 -1.66 -9.04
N PRO A 176 -22.70 -2.39 -9.15
CA PRO A 176 -22.73 -3.80 -9.57
C PRO A 176 -22.25 -4.03 -11.01
N ASN A 177 -22.27 -3.00 -11.85
CA ASN A 177 -21.92 -3.08 -13.27
C ASN A 177 -20.54 -2.47 -13.58
N ASN A 178 -19.76 -2.10 -12.57
CA ASN A 178 -18.50 -1.40 -12.75
C ASN A 178 -17.29 -2.33 -12.56
N TRP A 179 -16.15 -1.94 -13.17
CA TRP A 179 -14.81 -2.49 -12.94
C TRP A 179 -14.72 -4.02 -12.95
N GLU A 180 -15.50 -4.67 -13.81
CA GLU A 180 -15.47 -6.12 -14.05
C GLU A 180 -15.64 -6.98 -12.78
N MET A 181 -16.23 -6.43 -11.72
CA MET A 181 -16.46 -7.19 -10.48
C MET A 181 -17.30 -8.44 -10.69
N SER A 182 -18.27 -8.39 -11.62
CA SER A 182 -19.09 -9.54 -11.98
C SER A 182 -18.30 -10.71 -12.59
N MET A 183 -17.11 -10.46 -13.13
CA MET A 183 -16.22 -11.54 -13.62
C MET A 183 -15.59 -12.33 -12.45
N GLN A 184 -15.56 -11.74 -11.26
CA GLN A 184 -14.99 -12.36 -10.06
C GLN A 184 -16.07 -12.95 -9.14
N LEU A 185 -17.27 -12.32 -9.07
CA LEU A 185 -18.33 -12.65 -8.11
C LEU A 185 -19.60 -13.18 -8.76
N GLY A 186 -19.64 -13.29 -10.11
CA GLY A 186 -20.89 -13.48 -10.86
C GLY A 186 -21.71 -12.19 -10.90
N LYS A 187 -22.80 -12.18 -11.67
CA LYS A 187 -23.70 -11.02 -11.75
C LYS A 187 -24.39 -10.80 -10.40
N GLU A 188 -24.46 -9.57 -9.93
CA GLU A 188 -25.05 -9.24 -8.62
C GLU A 188 -26.50 -9.74 -8.52
N ALA A 189 -27.29 -9.54 -9.57
CA ALA A 189 -28.70 -9.96 -9.60
C ALA A 189 -28.90 -11.47 -9.33
N ASP A 190 -27.93 -12.31 -9.72
CA ASP A 190 -27.98 -13.76 -9.58
C ASP A 190 -27.19 -14.26 -8.36
N ASN A 191 -26.31 -13.42 -7.78
CA ASN A 191 -25.33 -13.81 -6.75
C ASN A 191 -25.30 -12.81 -5.57
N ARG A 192 -26.45 -12.29 -5.17
CA ARG A 192 -26.54 -11.23 -4.17
C ARG A 192 -25.82 -11.56 -2.86
N GLU A 193 -25.99 -12.78 -2.36
CA GLU A 193 -25.32 -13.23 -1.14
C GLU A 193 -23.79 -13.25 -1.28
N VAL A 194 -23.27 -13.63 -2.46
CA VAL A 194 -21.83 -13.58 -2.75
C VAL A 194 -21.33 -12.15 -2.68
N TRP A 195 -22.05 -11.18 -3.28
CA TRP A 195 -21.69 -9.77 -3.24
C TRP A 195 -21.73 -9.19 -1.81
N GLU A 196 -22.74 -9.51 -1.03
CA GLU A 196 -22.82 -9.11 0.39
C GLU A 196 -21.63 -9.66 1.18
N ASN A 197 -21.28 -10.94 0.99
CA ASN A 197 -20.19 -11.60 1.69
C ASN A 197 -18.81 -11.14 1.24
N HIS A 198 -18.66 -10.53 0.04
CA HIS A 198 -17.42 -10.00 -0.52
C HIS A 198 -17.32 -8.47 -0.41
N THR A 199 -18.17 -7.84 0.37
CA THR A 199 -18.18 -6.40 0.61
C THR A 199 -17.45 -6.08 1.91
N VAL A 200 -16.44 -5.19 1.87
CA VAL A 200 -15.57 -4.87 3.02
C VAL A 200 -16.34 -4.36 4.23
N ILE A 201 -17.29 -3.43 4.04
CA ILE A 201 -18.04 -2.85 5.15
C ILE A 201 -18.82 -3.93 5.96
N ASN A 202 -19.15 -5.06 5.34
CA ASN A 202 -19.81 -6.18 6.02
C ASN A 202 -18.82 -7.06 6.82
N GLN A 203 -17.51 -6.91 6.62
CA GLN A 203 -16.49 -7.64 7.38
C GLN A 203 -16.19 -7.00 8.75
N ILE A 204 -16.68 -5.78 9.00
CA ILE A 204 -16.49 -5.08 10.29
C ILE A 204 -17.05 -5.92 11.46
N ASP A 205 -18.10 -6.69 11.22
CA ASP A 205 -18.75 -7.54 12.23
C ASP A 205 -17.80 -8.59 12.85
N HIS A 206 -16.67 -8.87 12.17
CA HIS A 206 -15.63 -9.82 12.61
C HIS A 206 -14.47 -9.16 13.35
N LEU A 207 -14.47 -7.82 13.49
CA LEU A 207 -13.41 -7.07 14.16
C LEU A 207 -13.75 -6.79 15.63
N LYS A 208 -12.67 -6.72 16.41
CA LYS A 208 -12.69 -6.15 17.77
C LYS A 208 -11.74 -4.97 17.81
N ASN A 209 -12.04 -3.99 18.66
CA ASN A 209 -11.14 -2.87 18.85
C ASN A 209 -9.73 -3.34 19.25
N GLY A 210 -8.72 -2.80 18.60
CA GLY A 210 -7.31 -3.19 18.81
C GLY A 210 -6.85 -4.40 17.99
N ASP A 211 -7.71 -5.08 17.23
CA ASP A 211 -7.30 -6.15 16.31
C ASP A 211 -6.33 -5.63 15.24
N LEU A 212 -6.58 -4.41 14.74
CA LEU A 212 -5.79 -3.72 13.72
C LEU A 212 -5.68 -2.23 14.05
N ALA A 213 -4.57 -1.60 13.69
CA ALA A 213 -4.49 -0.16 13.52
C ALA A 213 -5.01 0.21 12.12
N ILE A 214 -6.02 1.06 12.02
CA ILE A 214 -6.73 1.34 10.78
C ILE A 214 -6.63 2.83 10.43
N ILE A 215 -6.33 3.13 9.16
CA ILE A 215 -6.43 4.47 8.58
C ILE A 215 -7.21 4.44 7.28
N VAL A 216 -8.18 5.34 7.15
CA VAL A 216 -9.01 5.54 5.95
C VAL A 216 -8.86 6.98 5.48
N ASP A 217 -8.63 7.18 4.20
CA ASP A 217 -8.45 8.50 3.59
C ASP A 217 -9.28 8.58 2.29
N CYS A 218 -10.10 9.63 2.14
CA CYS A 218 -10.89 9.83 0.93
C CYS A 218 -11.11 11.32 0.64
N GLY A 219 -10.92 11.73 -0.62
CA GLY A 219 -11.24 13.07 -1.06
C GLY A 219 -12.75 13.31 -1.10
N TYR A 220 -13.24 14.46 -0.63
CA TYR A 220 -14.69 14.71 -0.57
C TYR A 220 -15.35 14.90 -1.95
N LYS A 221 -14.58 14.99 -3.04
CA LYS A 221 -15.07 14.98 -4.43
C LYS A 221 -14.91 13.64 -5.11
N ASP A 222 -14.44 12.60 -4.37
CA ASP A 222 -14.29 11.25 -4.87
C ASP A 222 -15.67 10.58 -4.99
N PHE A 223 -15.90 9.80 -6.04
CA PHE A 223 -17.15 9.07 -6.19
C PHE A 223 -17.33 7.96 -5.16
N PHE A 224 -16.24 7.52 -4.50
CA PHE A 224 -16.30 6.61 -3.35
C PHE A 224 -16.41 7.33 -2.00
N PHE A 225 -16.53 8.67 -1.97
CA PHE A 225 -16.58 9.40 -0.70
C PHE A 225 -17.72 8.93 0.20
N GLU A 226 -18.92 8.79 -0.36
CA GLU A 226 -20.10 8.39 0.41
C GLU A 226 -19.96 7.00 1.05
N VAL A 227 -19.42 6.03 0.30
CA VAL A 227 -19.21 4.67 0.84
C VAL A 227 -18.08 4.64 1.89
N ASN A 228 -17.05 5.49 1.77
CA ASN A 228 -16.01 5.63 2.79
C ASN A 228 -16.53 6.33 4.05
N ASN A 229 -17.44 7.30 3.92
CA ASN A 229 -18.09 7.93 5.06
C ASN A 229 -18.96 6.93 5.84
N LYS A 230 -19.79 6.14 5.14
CA LYS A 230 -20.59 5.06 5.76
C LYS A 230 -19.70 4.00 6.43
N PHE A 231 -18.56 3.68 5.84
CA PHE A 231 -17.61 2.77 6.43
C PHE A 231 -17.03 3.33 7.75
N HIS A 232 -16.64 4.61 7.76
CA HIS A 232 -16.24 5.32 8.98
C HIS A 232 -17.33 5.27 10.06
N GLU A 233 -18.58 5.63 9.71
CA GLU A 233 -19.71 5.60 10.63
C GLU A 233 -19.95 4.20 11.23
N LYS A 234 -19.86 3.15 10.40
CA LYS A 234 -20.00 1.77 10.88
C LYS A 234 -18.84 1.36 11.80
N LEU A 235 -17.60 1.75 11.52
CA LEU A 235 -16.47 1.52 12.44
C LEU A 235 -16.71 2.18 13.80
N LEU A 236 -17.27 3.42 13.83
CA LEU A 236 -17.65 4.10 15.09
C LEU A 236 -18.77 3.38 15.83
N GLU A 237 -19.81 2.92 15.14
CA GLU A 237 -20.90 2.14 15.70
C GLU A 237 -20.37 0.87 16.40
N TYR A 238 -19.42 0.18 15.77
CA TYR A 238 -18.77 -1.01 16.32
C TYR A 238 -17.65 -0.69 17.33
N LYS A 239 -17.43 0.59 17.62
CA LYS A 239 -16.38 1.06 18.56
C LYS A 239 -14.98 0.59 18.16
N ILE A 240 -14.69 0.58 16.86
CA ILE A 240 -13.38 0.28 16.32
C ILE A 240 -12.60 1.58 16.14
N ASP A 241 -11.52 1.75 16.88
CA ASP A 241 -10.64 2.89 16.76
C ASP A 241 -9.94 2.93 15.39
N HIS A 242 -9.99 4.09 14.75
CA HIS A 242 -9.37 4.31 13.43
C HIS A 242 -9.14 5.78 13.14
N ASP A 243 -8.17 6.08 12.27
CA ASP A 243 -8.01 7.41 11.70
C ASP A 243 -8.88 7.54 10.43
N PHE A 244 -9.67 8.61 10.34
CA PHE A 244 -10.42 8.96 9.14
C PHE A 244 -10.02 10.34 8.65
N ILE A 245 -9.44 10.43 7.45
CA ILE A 245 -8.93 11.66 6.85
C ILE A 245 -9.81 12.04 5.66
N VAL A 246 -10.36 13.25 5.69
CA VAL A 246 -11.12 13.83 4.59
C VAL A 246 -10.46 15.14 4.17
N ARG A 247 -10.15 15.25 2.88
CA ARG A 247 -9.46 16.42 2.31
C ARG A 247 -10.05 16.82 0.97
N PRO A 248 -9.80 18.07 0.49
CA PRO A 248 -10.08 18.45 -0.89
C PRO A 248 -9.38 17.50 -1.86
N GLY A 249 -10.13 16.91 -2.80
CA GLY A 249 -9.60 16.01 -3.82
C GLY A 249 -10.67 15.06 -4.35
N ALA A 250 -10.31 14.34 -5.40
CA ALA A 250 -11.16 13.40 -6.11
C ALA A 250 -10.40 12.08 -6.35
N HIS A 251 -10.97 11.16 -7.11
CA HIS A 251 -10.39 9.85 -7.46
C HIS A 251 -9.25 9.99 -8.48
N THR A 252 -8.11 10.54 -8.05
CA THR A 252 -6.99 10.90 -8.93
C THR A 252 -5.64 10.53 -8.34
N GLY A 253 -4.66 10.30 -9.24
CA GLY A 253 -3.27 10.06 -8.85
C GLY A 253 -2.66 11.18 -8.02
N GLU A 254 -3.02 12.44 -8.26
CA GLU A 254 -2.56 13.58 -7.47
C GLU A 254 -2.99 13.46 -6.00
N TYR A 255 -4.25 13.09 -5.77
CA TYR A 255 -4.76 12.85 -4.42
C TYR A 255 -4.02 11.70 -3.74
N TRP A 256 -3.89 10.56 -4.43
CA TRP A 256 -3.27 9.35 -3.87
C TRP A 256 -1.77 9.49 -3.60
N LYS A 257 -1.06 10.24 -4.48
CA LYS A 257 0.35 10.57 -4.27
C LYS A 257 0.59 11.33 -2.97
N ASN A 258 -0.34 12.18 -2.57
CA ASN A 258 -0.29 12.92 -1.31
C ASN A 258 -0.77 12.07 -0.13
N SER A 259 -1.87 11.30 -0.30
CA SER A 259 -2.47 10.45 0.72
C SER A 259 -1.49 9.43 1.31
N ILE A 260 -0.65 8.82 0.48
CA ILE A 260 0.27 7.78 0.93
C ILE A 260 1.28 8.31 1.97
N ASP A 261 1.65 9.58 1.95
CA ASP A 261 2.55 10.16 2.95
C ASP A 261 1.92 10.16 4.35
N TYR A 262 0.62 10.43 4.47
CA TYR A 262 -0.12 10.34 5.74
C TYR A 262 -0.21 8.89 6.23
N GLN A 263 -0.45 7.95 5.33
CA GLN A 263 -0.51 6.53 5.68
C GLN A 263 0.85 5.99 6.10
N ILE A 264 1.95 6.36 5.42
CA ILE A 264 3.30 6.00 5.85
C ILE A 264 3.61 6.55 7.24
N LEU A 265 3.23 7.79 7.53
CA LEU A 265 3.40 8.37 8.88
C LEU A 265 2.62 7.58 9.93
N PHE A 266 1.37 7.21 9.64
CA PHE A 266 0.54 6.39 10.52
C PHE A 266 1.19 5.03 10.79
N PHE A 267 1.67 4.33 9.76
CA PHE A 267 2.33 3.04 9.92
C PHE A 267 3.66 3.14 10.66
N LYS A 268 4.45 4.20 10.46
CA LYS A 268 5.67 4.45 11.26
C LYS A 268 5.34 4.57 12.74
N ASN A 269 4.30 5.32 13.08
CA ASN A 269 3.84 5.45 14.45
C ASN A 269 3.39 4.10 15.02
N PHE A 270 2.70 3.28 14.23
CA PHE A 270 2.32 1.92 14.62
C PHE A 270 3.55 1.04 14.87
N PHE A 271 4.53 1.00 13.95
CA PHE A 271 5.75 0.19 14.10
C PHE A 271 6.61 0.62 15.29
N ASN A 272 6.56 1.87 15.71
CA ASN A 272 7.33 2.42 16.82
C ASN A 272 6.67 2.25 18.21
N ARG A 273 5.45 1.73 18.27
CA ARG A 273 4.72 1.45 19.55
C ARG A 273 5.19 0.16 20.25
N ARG A 274 6.37 -0.35 19.89
CA ARG A 274 6.95 -1.60 20.45
C ARG A 274 7.41 -1.44 21.89
#